data_76885c8fa80235a93cb6e122eb6b8b1d
#
_entry.id   76885c8fa80235a93cb6e122eb6b8b1d
#
_cell.length_a   1.000
_cell.length_b   1.000
_cell.length_c   1.000
_cell.angle_alpha   90.00
_cell.angle_beta   90.00
_cell.angle_gamma   90.00
#
_symmetry.space_group_name_H-M   'P 1'
#
loop_
_entity.id
_entity.type
_entity.pdbx_description
1 polymer ?
#
loop_
_entity_poly.entity_id
_entity_poly.type
_entity_poly.pdbx_seq_one_letter_code
_entity_poly.pdbx_strand_id
1 'polypeptide(L)'
;TYRRDRAQDELPQSGSGRTIMTAEPKFVPEEAVRIQLEDDVTFAVRLIDCVGYMVPGAVGQFEELSPRMVMTPWYDHEIPMTEAAELGTRKVIADHSTVGIVVTTDGSITDIPREDYLEAEERVIRELQEIGKPFLVLLNSAEPQSSRAASLAQEIGEKFGVSCLPVNCQTMEEREMQELLRGLLYEFPLQELDVFLPAWVDALPGEHPIKAGLYQNIAAGTAALHCIRQLAPYLAALQTAENVESAGVERVDLGQGVAQAQIRLPRQLFYSTLAERSGLHISDDGDLMELLTELAAAKRAYDKVAPALTAARETGYGIVLPTVEELELEDPEIVKQGGRYGIRMRASAPSIHMIRADIETTVSPIVGNEK
;
A
#
# COMPACT_ATOMS: atom_id res chain seq x y z
N THR A 1 -36.95 0.78 -13.88
CA THR A 1 -38.35 0.66 -13.45
C THR A 1 -38.73 -0.80 -13.24
N TYR A 2 -38.69 -1.68 -14.24
CA TYR A 2 -39.08 -3.10 -14.10
C TYR A 2 -38.28 -3.87 -13.02
N ARG A 3 -36.96 -3.66 -12.90
CA ARG A 3 -36.14 -4.27 -11.86
C ARG A 3 -36.42 -3.72 -10.46
N ARG A 4 -36.77 -2.43 -10.37
CA ARG A 4 -37.16 -1.80 -9.10
C ARG A 4 -38.49 -2.32 -8.61
N ASP A 5 -39.47 -2.45 -9.50
CA ASP A 5 -40.79 -2.96 -9.15
C ASP A 5 -40.72 -4.42 -8.69
N ARG A 6 -39.94 -5.26 -9.39
CA ARG A 6 -39.69 -6.66 -8.99
C ARG A 6 -38.95 -6.77 -7.66
N ALA A 7 -37.96 -5.91 -7.42
CA ALA A 7 -37.24 -5.89 -6.14
C ALA A 7 -38.16 -5.50 -4.97
N GLN A 8 -39.10 -4.57 -5.18
CA GLN A 8 -40.12 -4.23 -4.18
C GLN A 8 -41.08 -5.37 -3.87
N ASP A 9 -41.43 -6.17 -4.88
CA ASP A 9 -42.32 -7.33 -4.70
C ASP A 9 -41.62 -8.52 -4.01
N GLU A 10 -40.28 -8.58 -4.12
CA GLU A 10 -39.44 -9.64 -3.51
C GLU A 10 -38.98 -9.31 -2.09
N LEU A 11 -39.02 -8.03 -1.68
CA LEU A 11 -38.71 -7.63 -0.31
C LEU A 11 -39.73 -8.20 0.69
N PRO A 12 -39.31 -8.67 1.88
CA PRO A 12 -40.21 -9.06 2.94
C PRO A 12 -41.12 -7.88 3.29
N GLN A 13 -42.40 -8.01 2.98
CA GLN A 13 -43.36 -6.94 3.31
C GLN A 13 -43.59 -6.92 4.82
N SER A 14 -43.16 -5.90 5.48
CA SER A 14 -43.44 -5.59 6.89
C SER A 14 -44.91 -5.18 7.13
N GLY A 15 -45.74 -5.29 6.10
CA GLY A 15 -47.16 -4.97 6.18
C GLY A 15 -48.01 -6.04 6.77
N SER A 16 -48.57 -5.87 7.93
CA SER A 16 -49.59 -6.63 8.67
C SER A 16 -49.14 -7.71 9.66
N GLY A 17 -47.89 -7.74 10.07
CA GLY A 17 -47.53 -8.34 11.35
C GLY A 17 -47.62 -9.85 11.51
N ARG A 18 -47.52 -10.66 10.44
CA ARG A 18 -47.67 -12.12 10.56
C ARG A 18 -46.49 -12.97 10.08
N THR A 19 -45.54 -12.43 9.37
CA THR A 19 -44.38 -13.23 8.95
C THR A 19 -43.13 -12.35 8.99
N ILE A 20 -42.18 -12.62 9.90
CA ILE A 20 -41.06 -11.79 10.18
C ILE A 20 -39.78 -12.35 9.61
N MET A 21 -39.76 -13.65 9.38
CA MET A 21 -38.60 -14.30 8.76
C MET A 21 -39.06 -15.41 7.81
N THR A 22 -38.53 -15.37 6.62
CA THR A 22 -38.50 -16.51 5.74
C THR A 22 -37.39 -17.45 6.19
N ALA A 23 -37.59 -18.76 6.05
CA ALA A 23 -36.60 -19.79 6.39
C ALA A 23 -35.29 -19.69 5.59
N GLU A 24 -35.30 -18.90 4.51
CA GLU A 24 -34.16 -18.69 3.63
C GLU A 24 -33.93 -17.18 3.42
N PRO A 25 -32.67 -16.72 3.41
CA PRO A 25 -32.35 -15.31 3.08
C PRO A 25 -32.80 -15.00 1.65
N LYS A 26 -33.55 -13.93 1.49
CA LYS A 26 -33.95 -13.46 0.17
C LYS A 26 -32.88 -12.56 -0.42
N PHE A 27 -32.36 -12.97 -1.58
CA PHE A 27 -31.46 -12.17 -2.37
C PHE A 27 -32.23 -11.27 -3.33
N VAL A 28 -31.96 -9.98 -3.30
CA VAL A 28 -32.63 -9.00 -4.16
C VAL A 28 -31.56 -8.24 -4.97
N PRO A 29 -31.63 -8.33 -6.29
CA PRO A 29 -32.36 -9.26 -7.14
C PRO A 29 -31.82 -10.70 -7.04
N GLU A 30 -32.55 -11.68 -7.53
CA GLU A 30 -32.19 -13.10 -7.49
C GLU A 30 -30.83 -13.37 -8.16
N GLU A 31 -30.54 -12.68 -9.25
CA GLU A 31 -29.23 -12.69 -9.91
C GLU A 31 -28.43 -11.42 -9.56
N ALA A 32 -27.11 -11.59 -9.37
CA ALA A 32 -26.23 -10.47 -9.09
C ALA A 32 -26.23 -9.43 -10.22
N VAL A 33 -26.37 -8.16 -9.86
CA VAL A 33 -26.27 -7.04 -10.79
C VAL A 33 -24.83 -6.58 -10.90
N ARG A 34 -24.33 -6.47 -12.13
CA ARG A 34 -23.03 -5.87 -12.38
C ARG A 34 -23.15 -4.35 -12.29
N ILE A 35 -22.29 -3.77 -11.47
CA ILE A 35 -22.16 -2.33 -11.28
C ILE A 35 -20.76 -1.95 -11.74
N GLN A 36 -20.66 -0.89 -12.53
CA GLN A 36 -19.41 -0.27 -12.93
C GLN A 36 -19.31 1.10 -12.26
N LEU A 37 -18.25 1.33 -11.54
CA LEU A 37 -17.89 2.64 -11.00
C LEU A 37 -17.03 3.42 -12.00
N GLU A 38 -16.88 4.73 -11.80
CA GLU A 38 -16.15 5.62 -12.72
C GLU A 38 -14.68 5.23 -12.95
N ASP A 39 -14.05 4.54 -12.03
CA ASP A 39 -12.62 4.16 -12.09
C ASP A 39 -12.39 2.77 -12.73
N ASP A 40 -13.23 2.35 -13.69
CA ASP A 40 -13.19 1.03 -14.34
C ASP A 40 -13.33 -0.17 -13.37
N VAL A 41 -13.76 0.08 -12.13
CA VAL A 41 -14.03 -0.97 -11.17
C VAL A 41 -15.39 -1.58 -11.46
N THR A 42 -15.41 -2.86 -11.77
CA THR A 42 -16.64 -3.62 -12.02
C THR A 42 -16.78 -4.73 -10.99
N PHE A 43 -17.93 -4.81 -10.35
CA PHE A 43 -18.27 -5.89 -9.41
C PHE A 43 -19.73 -6.26 -9.48
N ALA A 44 -20.06 -7.41 -8.91
CA ALA A 44 -21.43 -7.92 -8.89
C ALA A 44 -22.02 -7.85 -7.48
N VAL A 45 -23.22 -7.30 -7.36
CA VAL A 45 -23.90 -7.07 -6.08
C VAL A 45 -25.24 -7.78 -6.04
N ARG A 46 -25.52 -8.40 -4.92
CA ARG A 46 -26.87 -8.79 -4.48
C ARG A 46 -27.10 -8.26 -3.08
N LEU A 47 -28.25 -7.68 -2.83
CA LEU A 47 -28.65 -7.24 -1.50
C LEU A 47 -29.39 -8.36 -0.77
N ILE A 48 -29.15 -8.46 0.53
CA ILE A 48 -29.89 -9.36 1.42
C ILE A 48 -30.49 -8.46 2.48
N ASP A 49 -31.81 -8.42 2.55
CA ASP A 49 -32.51 -7.76 3.62
C ASP A 49 -32.72 -8.69 4.80
N CYS A 50 -32.57 -8.15 6.00
CA CYS A 50 -32.81 -8.87 7.25
C CYS A 50 -33.58 -7.97 8.23
N VAL A 51 -34.22 -8.59 9.21
CA VAL A 51 -35.10 -7.88 10.16
C VAL A 51 -34.38 -6.83 11.00
N GLY A 52 -33.08 -7.08 11.25
CA GLY A 52 -32.27 -6.18 12.08
C GLY A 52 -32.47 -6.42 13.58
N TYR A 53 -31.96 -5.49 14.36
CA TYR A 53 -32.08 -5.49 15.82
C TYR A 53 -33.25 -4.64 16.25
N MET A 54 -33.94 -5.11 17.29
CA MET A 54 -35.12 -4.40 17.77
C MET A 54 -34.74 -3.16 18.56
N VAL A 55 -35.47 -2.08 18.33
CA VAL A 55 -35.32 -0.82 19.08
C VAL A 55 -36.54 -0.60 19.97
N PRO A 56 -36.40 0.06 21.12
CA PRO A 56 -37.51 0.49 21.92
C PRO A 56 -38.48 1.36 21.06
N GLY A 57 -39.77 1.20 21.29
CA GLY A 57 -40.79 1.95 20.50
C GLY A 57 -41.16 1.33 19.15
N ALA A 58 -40.42 0.32 18.66
CA ALA A 58 -40.81 -0.42 17.44
C ALA A 58 -42.11 -1.18 17.65
N VAL A 59 -43.00 -1.06 16.66
CA VAL A 59 -44.35 -1.67 16.70
C VAL A 59 -44.25 -3.15 16.27
N GLY A 60 -45.04 -4.03 16.93
CA GLY A 60 -45.21 -5.43 16.54
C GLY A 60 -44.40 -6.45 17.39
N GLN A 61 -43.71 -6.00 18.44
CA GLN A 61 -43.00 -6.86 19.40
C GLN A 61 -43.93 -7.60 20.34
N PHE A 62 -45.09 -7.06 20.58
CA PHE A 62 -46.08 -7.61 21.51
C PHE A 62 -47.38 -7.95 20.79
N GLU A 63 -47.99 -9.04 21.20
CA GLU A 63 -49.35 -9.40 20.83
C GLU A 63 -50.19 -9.30 22.13
N GLU A 64 -51.14 -8.35 22.15
CA GLU A 64 -51.86 -7.87 23.34
C GLU A 64 -50.92 -7.39 24.45
N LEU A 65 -50.58 -8.17 25.45
CA LEU A 65 -49.68 -7.81 26.58
C LEU A 65 -48.48 -8.80 26.70
N SER A 66 -48.37 -9.74 25.80
CA SER A 66 -47.32 -10.77 25.82
C SER A 66 -46.34 -10.61 24.67
N PRO A 67 -45.03 -10.99 24.85
CA PRO A 67 -44.09 -11.05 23.76
C PRO A 67 -44.67 -11.95 22.62
N ARG A 68 -44.59 -11.45 21.41
CA ARG A 68 -45.00 -12.25 20.25
C ARG A 68 -44.05 -13.42 20.07
N MET A 69 -44.62 -14.62 20.03
CA MET A 69 -43.87 -15.87 19.84
C MET A 69 -43.89 -16.28 18.37
N VAL A 70 -42.76 -16.77 17.86
CA VAL A 70 -42.60 -17.21 16.47
C VAL A 70 -41.83 -18.51 16.38
N MET A 71 -42.21 -19.35 15.43
CA MET A 71 -41.45 -20.55 15.05
C MET A 71 -40.32 -20.14 14.12
N THR A 72 -39.13 -20.69 14.31
CA THR A 72 -37.97 -20.51 13.47
C THR A 72 -37.43 -21.84 13.01
N PRO A 73 -36.66 -21.91 11.90
CA PRO A 73 -36.03 -23.16 11.44
C PRO A 73 -34.95 -23.70 12.38
N TRP A 74 -34.52 -22.89 13.37
CA TRP A 74 -33.38 -23.20 14.23
C TRP A 74 -33.76 -23.80 15.58
N TYR A 75 -35.06 -23.73 15.95
CA TYR A 75 -35.58 -24.26 17.20
C TYR A 75 -36.84 -25.05 16.97
N ASP A 76 -36.99 -26.13 17.74
CA ASP A 76 -38.19 -26.98 17.72
C ASP A 76 -39.35 -26.44 18.56
N HIS A 77 -39.22 -25.21 19.09
CA HIS A 77 -40.22 -24.55 19.93
C HIS A 77 -40.31 -23.05 19.52
N GLU A 78 -41.40 -22.44 19.90
CA GLU A 78 -41.61 -21.02 19.70
C GLU A 78 -40.66 -20.19 20.59
N ILE A 79 -40.03 -19.16 20.02
CA ILE A 79 -39.20 -18.22 20.72
C ILE A 79 -39.73 -16.81 20.53
N PRO A 80 -39.36 -15.84 21.43
CA PRO A 80 -39.73 -14.44 21.25
C PRO A 80 -39.28 -13.90 19.89
N MET A 81 -40.13 -13.12 19.24
CA MET A 81 -39.85 -12.51 17.96
C MET A 81 -38.54 -11.68 17.96
N THR A 82 -38.25 -10.99 19.06
CA THR A 82 -37.03 -10.24 19.23
C THR A 82 -35.80 -11.12 19.12
N GLU A 83 -35.80 -12.24 19.80
CA GLU A 83 -34.71 -13.23 19.77
C GLU A 83 -34.57 -13.86 18.37
N ALA A 84 -35.72 -14.20 17.74
CA ALA A 84 -35.72 -14.72 16.37
C ALA A 84 -35.13 -13.73 15.35
N ALA A 85 -35.48 -12.46 15.46
CA ALA A 85 -34.97 -11.39 14.61
C ALA A 85 -33.45 -11.23 14.75
N GLU A 86 -32.93 -11.18 15.96
CA GLU A 86 -31.51 -11.06 16.26
C GLU A 86 -30.70 -12.26 15.76
N LEU A 87 -31.16 -13.47 16.07
CA LEU A 87 -30.52 -14.70 15.62
C LEU A 87 -30.50 -14.82 14.09
N GLY A 88 -31.62 -14.47 13.44
CA GLY A 88 -31.71 -14.50 11.99
C GLY A 88 -30.81 -13.46 11.32
N THR A 89 -30.76 -12.24 11.84
CA THR A 89 -29.87 -11.19 11.36
C THR A 89 -28.40 -11.62 11.49
N ARG A 90 -28.02 -12.14 12.65
CA ARG A 90 -26.65 -12.64 12.87
C ARG A 90 -26.27 -13.76 11.91
N LYS A 91 -27.18 -14.71 11.66
CA LYS A 91 -26.93 -15.79 10.69
C LYS A 91 -26.83 -15.30 9.27
N VAL A 92 -27.69 -14.36 8.84
CA VAL A 92 -27.59 -13.76 7.52
C VAL A 92 -26.22 -13.07 7.34
N ILE A 93 -25.80 -12.30 8.33
CA ILE A 93 -24.51 -11.61 8.29
C ILE A 93 -23.36 -12.63 8.28
N ALA A 94 -23.37 -13.62 9.18
CA ALA A 94 -22.27 -14.57 9.31
C ALA A 94 -22.14 -15.51 8.11
N ASP A 95 -23.25 -16.09 7.66
CA ASP A 95 -23.25 -17.24 6.75
C ASP A 95 -23.49 -16.84 5.29
N HIS A 96 -24.21 -15.75 5.03
CA HIS A 96 -24.70 -15.41 3.68
C HIS A 96 -24.17 -14.11 3.11
N SER A 97 -23.73 -13.14 3.93
CA SER A 97 -23.20 -11.86 3.43
C SER A 97 -21.68 -11.87 3.28
N THR A 98 -21.16 -11.15 2.30
CA THR A 98 -19.73 -10.86 2.13
C THR A 98 -19.36 -9.60 2.88
N VAL A 99 -20.28 -8.63 2.94
CA VAL A 99 -20.10 -7.31 3.52
C VAL A 99 -21.40 -6.87 4.16
N GLY A 100 -21.32 -6.07 5.23
CA GLY A 100 -22.48 -5.54 5.95
C GLY A 100 -22.75 -4.06 5.61
N ILE A 101 -24.01 -3.68 5.63
CA ILE A 101 -24.41 -2.26 5.68
C ILE A 101 -25.30 -2.11 6.91
N VAL A 102 -24.83 -1.35 7.88
CA VAL A 102 -25.60 -0.99 9.08
C VAL A 102 -26.34 0.30 8.77
N VAL A 103 -27.66 0.28 8.89
CA VAL A 103 -28.47 1.48 8.72
C VAL A 103 -28.95 1.94 10.10
N THR A 104 -28.54 3.12 10.49
CA THR A 104 -29.02 3.83 11.68
C THR A 104 -29.65 5.16 11.29
N THR A 105 -30.14 5.96 12.23
CA THR A 105 -30.80 7.24 11.93
C THR A 105 -30.41 8.31 12.95
N ASP A 106 -30.53 9.57 12.54
CA ASP A 106 -30.41 10.73 13.41
C ASP A 106 -31.75 11.09 14.15
N GLY A 107 -32.77 10.24 13.99
CA GLY A 107 -34.09 10.43 14.55
C GLY A 107 -35.03 11.30 13.70
N SER A 108 -34.58 11.78 12.51
CA SER A 108 -35.43 12.65 11.66
C SER A 108 -36.31 11.90 10.68
N ILE A 109 -36.13 10.59 10.52
CA ILE A 109 -36.81 9.78 9.51
C ILE A 109 -38.03 9.06 10.07
N THR A 110 -38.04 8.74 11.35
CA THR A 110 -39.10 7.97 12.04
C THR A 110 -39.60 8.75 13.26
N ASP A 111 -40.71 8.31 13.80
CA ASP A 111 -41.27 8.86 15.07
C ASP A 111 -40.52 8.35 16.32
N ILE A 112 -39.52 7.46 16.14
CA ILE A 112 -38.70 6.92 17.22
C ILE A 112 -37.51 7.88 17.43
N PRO A 113 -37.29 8.38 18.66
CA PRO A 113 -36.17 9.26 18.96
C PRO A 113 -34.81 8.60 18.78
N ARG A 114 -33.78 9.37 18.47
CA ARG A 114 -32.40 8.89 18.24
C ARG A 114 -31.87 8.04 19.40
N GLU A 115 -32.22 8.41 20.62
CA GLU A 115 -31.75 7.77 21.86
C GLU A 115 -32.12 6.28 21.92
N ASP A 116 -33.28 5.93 21.37
CA ASP A 116 -33.78 4.55 21.37
C ASP A 116 -33.00 3.63 20.40
N TYR A 117 -32.27 4.19 19.44
CA TYR A 117 -31.42 3.42 18.52
C TYR A 117 -30.02 3.11 19.06
N LEU A 118 -29.52 3.84 20.06
CA LEU A 118 -28.13 3.79 20.49
C LEU A 118 -27.67 2.41 20.93
N GLU A 119 -28.49 1.70 21.68
CA GLU A 119 -28.15 0.38 22.19
C GLU A 119 -28.07 -0.67 21.06
N ALA A 120 -29.06 -0.66 20.16
CA ALA A 120 -29.07 -1.55 19.00
C ALA A 120 -27.94 -1.24 18.02
N GLU A 121 -27.66 0.06 17.79
CA GLU A 121 -26.54 0.49 16.97
C GLU A 121 -25.19 0.01 17.49
N GLU A 122 -24.92 0.24 18.76
CA GLU A 122 -23.66 -0.18 19.38
C GLU A 122 -23.50 -1.70 19.33
N ARG A 123 -24.57 -2.42 19.58
CA ARG A 123 -24.59 -3.88 19.58
C ARG A 123 -24.29 -4.45 18.17
N VAL A 124 -24.99 -3.98 17.13
CA VAL A 124 -24.77 -4.49 15.76
C VAL A 124 -23.39 -4.18 15.26
N ILE A 125 -22.86 -2.98 15.55
CA ILE A 125 -21.51 -2.58 15.14
C ILE A 125 -20.48 -3.49 15.81
N ARG A 126 -20.57 -3.75 17.11
CA ARG A 126 -19.67 -4.63 17.83
C ARG A 126 -19.74 -6.08 17.33
N GLU A 127 -20.93 -6.61 17.09
CA GLU A 127 -21.09 -7.96 16.54
C GLU A 127 -20.46 -8.11 15.16
N LEU A 128 -20.58 -7.10 14.28
CA LEU A 128 -19.92 -7.09 12.98
C LEU A 128 -18.40 -7.04 13.08
N GLN A 129 -17.87 -6.26 14.04
CA GLN A 129 -16.44 -6.21 14.32
C GLN A 129 -15.92 -7.56 14.86
N GLU A 130 -16.66 -8.22 15.73
CA GLU A 130 -16.32 -9.55 16.26
C GLU A 130 -16.33 -10.64 15.16
N ILE A 131 -17.27 -10.57 14.21
CA ILE A 131 -17.33 -11.47 13.05
C ILE A 131 -16.17 -11.20 12.08
N GLY A 132 -15.57 -10.00 12.13
CA GLY A 132 -14.45 -9.62 11.26
C GLY A 132 -14.83 -9.41 9.79
N LYS A 133 -16.12 -9.16 9.49
CA LYS A 133 -16.54 -8.81 8.13
C LYS A 133 -16.44 -7.31 7.88
N PRO A 134 -16.06 -6.90 6.66
CA PRO A 134 -16.10 -5.48 6.29
C PRO A 134 -17.53 -4.97 6.33
N PHE A 135 -17.74 -3.77 6.83
CA PHE A 135 -19.05 -3.14 6.85
C PHE A 135 -18.95 -1.61 6.84
N LEU A 136 -20.04 -0.99 6.45
CA LEU A 136 -20.22 0.45 6.39
C LEU A 136 -21.45 0.83 7.21
N VAL A 137 -21.41 1.96 7.91
CA VAL A 137 -22.57 2.52 8.62
C VAL A 137 -23.19 3.62 7.78
N LEU A 138 -24.52 3.56 7.60
CA LEU A 138 -25.31 4.61 6.98
C LEU A 138 -26.13 5.32 8.05
N LEU A 139 -25.91 6.62 8.17
CA LEU A 139 -26.76 7.48 9.00
C LEU A 139 -27.90 8.01 8.15
N ASN A 140 -29.07 7.38 8.24
CA ASN A 140 -30.24 7.80 7.50
C ASN A 140 -30.84 9.06 8.12
N SER A 141 -30.81 10.14 7.37
CA SER A 141 -31.24 11.49 7.79
C SER A 141 -32.16 12.13 6.74
N ALA A 142 -33.13 12.88 7.17
CA ALA A 142 -33.95 13.70 6.27
C ALA A 142 -33.11 14.79 5.59
N GLU A 143 -32.05 15.28 6.29
CA GLU A 143 -31.15 16.33 5.83
C GLU A 143 -29.69 15.87 5.94
N PRO A 144 -29.22 14.94 5.08
CA PRO A 144 -27.89 14.36 5.21
C PRO A 144 -26.75 15.37 5.02
N GLN A 145 -27.01 16.49 4.34
CA GLN A 145 -26.03 17.56 4.11
C GLN A 145 -25.94 18.56 5.27
N SER A 146 -26.74 18.38 6.33
CA SER A 146 -26.73 19.29 7.50
C SER A 146 -25.42 19.07 8.31
N SER A 147 -24.96 20.16 8.95
CA SER A 147 -23.80 20.08 9.87
C SER A 147 -24.05 19.11 11.03
N ARG A 148 -25.30 18.98 11.47
CA ARG A 148 -25.71 18.04 12.53
C ARG A 148 -25.50 16.58 12.08
N ALA A 149 -25.99 16.22 10.89
CA ALA A 149 -25.81 14.87 10.35
C ALA A 149 -24.33 14.54 10.13
N ALA A 150 -23.57 15.50 9.61
CA ALA A 150 -22.12 15.34 9.43
C ALA A 150 -21.37 15.14 10.75
N SER A 151 -21.66 15.95 11.79
CA SER A 151 -21.04 15.80 13.11
C SER A 151 -21.41 14.47 13.76
N LEU A 152 -22.66 14.04 13.68
CA LEU A 152 -23.11 12.77 14.24
C LEU A 152 -22.45 11.57 13.52
N ALA A 153 -22.34 11.64 12.19
CA ALA A 153 -21.64 10.61 11.43
C ALA A 153 -20.15 10.52 11.80
N GLN A 154 -19.51 11.67 12.04
CA GLN A 154 -18.14 11.72 12.52
C GLN A 154 -18.01 11.13 13.93
N GLU A 155 -18.91 11.46 14.87
CA GLU A 155 -18.92 10.90 16.23
C GLU A 155 -19.04 9.37 16.22
N ILE A 156 -19.94 8.81 15.40
CA ILE A 156 -20.09 7.36 15.23
C ILE A 156 -18.80 6.77 14.65
N GLY A 157 -18.25 7.39 13.61
CA GLY A 157 -17.02 6.96 12.98
C GLY A 157 -15.84 6.92 13.93
N GLU A 158 -15.65 7.97 14.74
CA GLU A 158 -14.58 8.05 15.75
C GLU A 158 -14.79 7.08 16.91
N LYS A 159 -16.03 6.97 17.41
CA LYS A 159 -16.35 6.08 18.55
C LYS A 159 -16.06 4.60 18.23
N PHE A 160 -16.38 4.16 17.04
CA PHE A 160 -16.28 2.73 16.66
C PHE A 160 -15.14 2.42 15.71
N GLY A 161 -14.42 3.42 15.18
CA GLY A 161 -13.37 3.23 14.18
C GLY A 161 -13.87 2.74 12.82
N VAL A 162 -15.09 3.14 12.42
CA VAL A 162 -15.77 2.69 11.20
C VAL A 162 -16.12 3.87 10.29
N SER A 163 -16.37 3.59 9.02
CA SER A 163 -16.93 4.60 8.12
C SER A 163 -18.41 4.78 8.37
N CYS A 164 -18.85 6.03 8.57
CA CYS A 164 -20.25 6.38 8.69
C CYS A 164 -20.60 7.47 7.67
N LEU A 165 -21.56 7.17 6.80
CA LEU A 165 -22.00 8.09 5.74
C LEU A 165 -23.40 8.60 6.01
N PRO A 166 -23.64 9.93 6.10
CA PRO A 166 -24.97 10.49 6.18
C PRO A 166 -25.62 10.44 4.81
N VAL A 167 -26.81 9.84 4.73
CA VAL A 167 -27.57 9.64 3.49
C VAL A 167 -29.05 9.80 3.76
N ASN A 168 -29.82 10.08 2.71
CA ASN A 168 -31.28 9.92 2.76
C ASN A 168 -31.68 8.72 1.93
N CYS A 169 -31.95 7.59 2.58
CA CYS A 169 -32.25 6.35 1.88
C CYS A 169 -33.50 6.42 1.00
N GLN A 170 -34.42 7.34 1.26
CA GLN A 170 -35.66 7.52 0.49
C GLN A 170 -35.44 8.27 -0.82
N THR A 171 -34.52 9.25 -0.83
CA THR A 171 -34.26 10.13 -1.98
C THR A 171 -32.90 9.91 -2.61
N MET A 172 -32.18 8.86 -2.19
CA MET A 172 -30.84 8.55 -2.67
C MET A 172 -30.79 8.44 -4.20
N GLU A 173 -29.89 9.21 -4.80
CA GLU A 173 -29.65 9.22 -6.24
C GLU A 173 -28.53 8.24 -6.64
N GLU A 174 -28.40 7.99 -7.93
CA GLU A 174 -27.39 7.06 -8.48
C GLU A 174 -25.97 7.42 -8.05
N ARG A 175 -25.63 8.70 -8.02
CA ARG A 175 -24.31 9.19 -7.60
C ARG A 175 -24.01 8.84 -6.14
N GLU A 176 -24.96 9.08 -5.25
CA GLU A 176 -24.83 8.76 -3.82
C GLU A 176 -24.70 7.25 -3.60
N MET A 177 -25.42 6.46 -4.41
CA MET A 177 -25.28 5.00 -4.40
C MET A 177 -23.89 4.55 -4.85
N GLN A 178 -23.31 5.20 -5.87
CA GLN A 178 -21.95 4.91 -6.32
C GLN A 178 -20.92 5.27 -5.24
N GLU A 179 -21.08 6.42 -4.58
CA GLU A 179 -20.21 6.82 -3.46
C GLU A 179 -20.30 5.85 -2.27
N LEU A 180 -21.51 5.39 -1.94
CA LEU A 180 -21.74 4.35 -0.93
C LEU A 180 -21.01 3.06 -1.28
N LEU A 181 -21.20 2.58 -2.50
CA LEU A 181 -20.58 1.33 -2.96
C LEU A 181 -19.05 1.43 -3.05
N ARG A 182 -18.55 2.60 -3.45
CA ARG A 182 -17.11 2.88 -3.39
C ARG A 182 -16.60 2.84 -1.95
N GLY A 183 -17.27 3.54 -1.01
CA GLY A 183 -16.95 3.50 0.41
C GLY A 183 -16.94 2.08 0.97
N LEU A 184 -17.89 1.26 0.55
CA LEU A 184 -17.97 -0.14 0.93
C LEU A 184 -16.76 -0.95 0.48
N LEU A 185 -16.26 -0.74 -0.76
CA LEU A 185 -15.07 -1.40 -1.28
C LEU A 185 -13.80 -1.01 -0.52
N TYR A 186 -13.74 0.23 -0.01
CA TYR A 186 -12.62 0.67 0.82
C TYR A 186 -12.57 0.01 2.21
N GLU A 187 -13.68 -0.55 2.69
CA GLU A 187 -13.70 -1.35 3.93
C GLU A 187 -13.20 -2.79 3.74
N PHE A 188 -12.98 -3.23 2.50
CA PHE A 188 -12.41 -4.54 2.25
C PHE A 188 -10.97 -4.66 2.78
N PRO A 189 -10.57 -5.87 3.19
CA PRO A 189 -9.24 -6.08 3.73
C PRO A 189 -8.14 -5.77 2.70
N LEU A 190 -7.10 -5.10 3.16
CA LEU A 190 -5.87 -4.93 2.40
C LEU A 190 -5.08 -6.24 2.48
N GLN A 191 -4.93 -6.93 1.35
CA GLN A 191 -4.22 -8.21 1.24
C GLN A 191 -2.73 -8.03 1.01
N GLU A 192 -2.37 -7.04 0.18
CA GLU A 192 -1.00 -6.78 -0.23
C GLU A 192 -0.76 -5.29 -0.40
N LEU A 193 0.37 -4.82 0.08
CA LEU A 193 0.85 -3.46 -0.10
C LEU A 193 2.26 -3.46 -0.67
N ASP A 194 2.37 -3.09 -1.94
CA ASP A 194 3.64 -2.85 -2.60
C ASP A 194 4.13 -1.44 -2.27
N VAL A 195 5.28 -1.33 -1.62
CA VAL A 195 5.88 -0.04 -1.31
C VAL A 195 7.12 0.19 -2.16
N PHE A 196 7.05 1.18 -3.03
CA PHE A 196 8.16 1.56 -3.92
C PHE A 196 9.01 2.65 -3.28
N LEU A 197 10.28 2.34 -3.09
CA LEU A 197 11.32 3.25 -2.64
C LEU A 197 12.25 3.62 -3.80
N PRO A 198 13.02 4.73 -3.72
CA PRO A 198 14.06 5.00 -4.71
C PRO A 198 15.10 3.88 -4.76
N ALA A 199 15.46 3.43 -5.97
CA ALA A 199 16.32 2.26 -6.19
C ALA A 199 17.70 2.34 -5.48
N TRP A 200 18.21 3.55 -5.21
CA TRP A 200 19.48 3.72 -4.50
C TRP A 200 19.42 3.25 -3.04
N VAL A 201 18.22 3.24 -2.43
CA VAL A 201 18.02 2.72 -1.06
C VAL A 201 18.31 1.22 -1.02
N ASP A 202 17.93 0.49 -2.07
CA ASP A 202 18.20 -0.95 -2.16
C ASP A 202 19.68 -1.26 -2.25
N ALA A 203 20.47 -0.36 -2.85
CA ALA A 203 21.93 -0.48 -2.94
C ALA A 203 22.65 -0.24 -1.59
N LEU A 204 21.96 0.26 -0.57
CA LEU A 204 22.53 0.44 0.75
C LEU A 204 22.62 -0.91 1.50
N PRO A 205 23.64 -1.08 2.34
CA PRO A 205 23.70 -2.23 3.26
C PRO A 205 22.44 -2.27 4.15
N GLY A 206 22.01 -3.47 4.53
CA GLY A 206 20.81 -3.64 5.36
C GLY A 206 20.86 -2.91 6.70
N GLU A 207 22.04 -2.75 7.27
CA GLU A 207 22.29 -2.06 8.54
C GLU A 207 22.41 -0.54 8.39
N HIS A 208 22.35 -0.01 7.17
CA HIS A 208 22.47 1.42 6.96
C HIS A 208 21.30 2.17 7.63
N PRO A 209 21.55 3.22 8.43
CA PRO A 209 20.53 3.87 9.26
C PRO A 209 19.28 4.32 8.46
N ILE A 210 19.49 4.89 7.29
CA ILE A 210 18.39 5.33 6.41
C ILE A 210 17.53 4.13 5.97
N LYS A 211 18.16 3.06 5.48
CA LYS A 211 17.45 1.85 5.03
C LYS A 211 16.72 1.19 6.18
N ALA A 212 17.42 0.91 7.27
CA ALA A 212 16.86 0.27 8.44
C ALA A 212 15.70 1.07 9.05
N GLY A 213 15.84 2.39 9.19
CA GLY A 213 14.81 3.28 9.71
C GLY A 213 13.57 3.32 8.83
N LEU A 214 13.72 3.43 7.50
CA LEU A 214 12.59 3.40 6.56
C LEU A 214 11.83 2.07 6.63
N TYR A 215 12.55 0.95 6.55
CA TYR A 215 11.94 -0.38 6.60
C TYR A 215 11.24 -0.64 7.93
N GLN A 216 11.82 -0.20 9.04
CA GLN A 216 11.21 -0.32 10.36
C GLN A 216 9.92 0.50 10.48
N ASN A 217 9.93 1.75 10.01
CA ASN A 217 8.74 2.61 10.01
C ASN A 217 7.63 2.06 9.13
N ILE A 218 7.98 1.56 7.94
CA ILE A 218 7.02 0.93 7.03
C ILE A 218 6.43 -0.32 7.68
N ALA A 219 7.27 -1.22 8.21
CA ALA A 219 6.81 -2.47 8.80
C ALA A 219 5.94 -2.24 10.06
N ALA A 220 6.32 -1.29 10.92
CA ALA A 220 5.54 -0.98 12.11
C ALA A 220 4.15 -0.41 11.77
N GLY A 221 4.08 0.45 10.77
CA GLY A 221 2.82 1.07 10.36
C GLY A 221 1.91 0.12 9.58
N THR A 222 2.47 -0.73 8.71
CA THR A 222 1.68 -1.70 7.94
C THR A 222 1.06 -2.78 8.79
N ALA A 223 1.66 -3.15 9.92
CA ALA A 223 1.11 -4.12 10.85
C ALA A 223 -0.27 -3.72 11.44
N ALA A 224 -0.60 -2.43 11.42
CA ALA A 224 -1.87 -1.90 11.91
C ALA A 224 -2.92 -1.71 10.79
N LEU A 225 -2.56 -1.97 9.52
CA LEU A 225 -3.47 -1.81 8.39
C LEU A 225 -4.29 -3.09 8.21
N HIS A 226 -5.61 -2.95 8.28
CA HIS A 226 -6.54 -4.05 8.09
C HIS A 226 -7.41 -3.88 6.84
N CYS A 227 -7.70 -2.64 6.44
CA CYS A 227 -8.53 -2.33 5.28
C CYS A 227 -7.92 -1.20 4.44
N ILE A 228 -8.38 -1.12 3.19
CA ILE A 228 -7.87 -0.17 2.19
C ILE A 228 -8.06 1.28 2.66
N ARG A 229 -9.15 1.59 3.35
CA ARG A 229 -9.44 2.94 3.89
C ARG A 229 -8.31 3.49 4.77
N GLN A 230 -7.64 2.64 5.51
CA GLN A 230 -6.58 3.04 6.45
C GLN A 230 -5.28 3.43 5.74
N LEU A 231 -5.13 3.10 4.46
CA LEU A 231 -3.89 3.33 3.71
C LEU A 231 -3.56 4.82 3.54
N ALA A 232 -4.53 5.64 3.14
CA ALA A 232 -4.30 7.07 2.91
C ALA A 232 -3.90 7.84 4.19
N PRO A 233 -4.58 7.68 5.34
CA PRO A 233 -4.13 8.25 6.62
C PRO A 233 -2.75 7.75 7.05
N TYR A 234 -2.45 6.47 6.85
CA TYR A 234 -1.14 5.90 7.14
C TYR A 234 -0.03 6.57 6.32
N LEU A 235 -0.21 6.69 5.00
CA LEU A 235 0.78 7.32 4.14
C LEU A 235 0.94 8.82 4.45
N ALA A 236 -0.15 9.50 4.81
CA ALA A 236 -0.09 10.88 5.28
C ALA A 236 0.72 11.01 6.59
N ALA A 237 0.58 10.09 7.52
CA ALA A 237 1.40 10.03 8.72
C ALA A 237 2.88 9.72 8.40
N LEU A 238 3.13 8.84 7.44
CA LEU A 238 4.49 8.50 7.00
C LEU A 238 5.23 9.69 6.37
N GLN A 239 4.52 10.64 5.74
CA GLN A 239 5.12 11.89 5.25
C GLN A 239 5.74 12.74 6.34
N THR A 240 5.33 12.59 7.60
CA THR A 240 5.91 13.32 8.72
C THR A 240 7.17 12.64 9.28
N ALA A 241 7.50 11.43 8.80
CA ALA A 241 8.68 10.70 9.23
C ALA A 241 9.96 11.36 8.70
N GLU A 242 11.04 11.17 9.45
CA GLU A 242 12.36 11.66 9.05
C GLU A 242 12.78 11.06 7.70
N ASN A 243 13.37 11.89 6.85
CA ASN A 243 13.88 11.52 5.53
C ASN A 243 12.80 11.14 4.49
N VAL A 244 11.53 11.43 4.72
CA VAL A 244 10.46 11.23 3.74
C VAL A 244 10.04 12.60 3.18
N GLU A 245 10.12 12.77 1.86
CA GLU A 245 9.64 13.96 1.16
C GLU A 245 8.15 13.87 0.86
N SER A 246 7.73 12.72 0.35
CA SER A 246 6.33 12.44 0.09
C SER A 246 6.05 10.94 0.12
N ALA A 247 4.85 10.58 0.54
CA ALA A 247 4.31 9.24 0.47
C ALA A 247 2.87 9.31 -0.04
N GLY A 248 2.52 8.51 -1.03
CA GLY A 248 1.19 8.55 -1.64
C GLY A 248 0.80 7.22 -2.26
N VAL A 249 -0.49 7.02 -2.41
CA VAL A 249 -1.05 5.89 -3.16
C VAL A 249 -0.83 6.13 -4.65
N GLU A 250 -0.25 5.17 -5.33
CA GLU A 250 -0.09 5.20 -6.79
C GLU A 250 -1.24 4.47 -7.48
N ARG A 251 -1.63 3.32 -6.92
CA ARG A 251 -2.70 2.49 -7.48
C ARG A 251 -3.37 1.66 -6.38
N VAL A 252 -4.67 1.43 -6.52
CA VAL A 252 -5.42 0.48 -5.69
C VAL A 252 -6.21 -0.44 -6.61
N ASP A 253 -6.06 -1.74 -6.41
CA ASP A 253 -6.92 -2.76 -7.01
C ASP A 253 -7.93 -3.23 -5.95
N LEU A 254 -9.11 -2.64 -5.98
CA LEU A 254 -10.19 -2.92 -5.02
C LEU A 254 -10.71 -4.36 -5.14
N GLY A 255 -10.56 -4.98 -6.32
CA GLY A 255 -11.02 -6.35 -6.55
C GLY A 255 -10.13 -7.40 -5.90
N GLN A 256 -8.83 -7.14 -5.83
CA GLN A 256 -7.83 -8.05 -5.27
C GLN A 256 -7.38 -7.64 -3.86
N GLY A 257 -7.72 -6.44 -3.42
CA GLY A 257 -7.24 -5.90 -2.15
C GLY A 257 -5.75 -5.55 -2.18
N VAL A 258 -5.20 -5.21 -3.35
CA VAL A 258 -3.80 -4.87 -3.56
C VAL A 258 -3.65 -3.36 -3.70
N ALA A 259 -2.69 -2.78 -3.01
CA ALA A 259 -2.38 -1.36 -3.15
C ALA A 259 -0.89 -1.15 -3.45
N GLN A 260 -0.60 -0.11 -4.22
CA GLN A 260 0.75 0.33 -4.55
C GLN A 260 0.97 1.74 -4.01
N ALA A 261 2.02 1.90 -3.23
CA ALA A 261 2.40 3.17 -2.63
C ALA A 261 3.81 3.57 -3.07
N GLN A 262 3.97 4.83 -3.43
CA GLN A 262 5.26 5.43 -3.76
C GLN A 262 5.73 6.30 -2.62
N ILE A 263 6.94 6.05 -2.12
CA ILE A 263 7.63 6.90 -1.16
C ILE A 263 8.77 7.61 -1.87
N ARG A 264 8.82 8.93 -1.75
CA ARG A 264 9.91 9.76 -2.27
C ARG A 264 10.74 10.29 -1.11
N LEU A 265 12.05 10.31 -1.32
CA LEU A 265 13.02 10.82 -0.36
C LEU A 265 13.65 12.11 -0.92
N PRO A 266 14.05 13.04 -0.06
CA PRO A 266 14.72 14.26 -0.49
C PRO A 266 15.96 13.95 -1.34
N ARG A 267 16.08 14.61 -2.47
CA ARG A 267 17.22 14.39 -3.38
C ARG A 267 18.55 14.67 -2.73
N GLN A 268 18.59 15.65 -1.81
CA GLN A 268 19.78 15.96 -1.04
C GLN A 268 20.26 14.77 -0.19
N LEU A 269 19.34 13.92 0.29
CA LEU A 269 19.68 12.71 1.04
C LEU A 269 20.46 11.70 0.19
N PHE A 270 20.13 11.59 -1.09
CA PHE A 270 20.90 10.77 -2.03
C PHE A 270 22.34 11.24 -2.15
N TYR A 271 22.57 12.55 -2.37
CA TYR A 271 23.92 13.08 -2.54
C TYR A 271 24.74 12.99 -1.25
N SER A 272 24.16 13.34 -0.10
CA SER A 272 24.86 13.21 1.18
C SER A 272 25.25 11.76 1.49
N THR A 273 24.36 10.81 1.22
CA THR A 273 24.65 9.38 1.38
C THR A 273 25.73 8.89 0.42
N LEU A 274 25.70 9.38 -0.83
CA LEU A 274 26.70 9.03 -1.83
C LEU A 274 28.07 9.60 -1.46
N ALA A 275 28.11 10.86 -1.00
CA ALA A 275 29.32 11.52 -0.51
C ALA A 275 29.93 10.80 0.70
N GLU A 276 29.09 10.43 1.69
CA GLU A 276 29.52 9.67 2.87
C GLU A 276 30.16 8.33 2.48
N ARG A 277 29.52 7.58 1.58
CA ARG A 277 29.98 6.24 1.18
C ARG A 277 31.20 6.27 0.27
N SER A 278 31.32 7.27 -0.59
CA SER A 278 32.44 7.39 -1.52
C SER A 278 33.65 8.10 -0.91
N GLY A 279 33.44 8.92 0.13
CA GLY A 279 34.44 9.84 0.68
C GLY A 279 34.73 11.02 -0.25
N LEU A 280 33.86 11.25 -1.26
CA LEU A 280 34.03 12.28 -2.27
C LEU A 280 33.01 13.40 -2.04
N HIS A 281 33.34 14.61 -2.47
CA HIS A 281 32.40 15.72 -2.38
C HIS A 281 31.40 15.66 -3.53
N ILE A 282 30.12 15.47 -3.19
CA ILE A 282 29.03 15.39 -4.15
C ILE A 282 27.83 16.09 -3.52
N SER A 283 27.37 17.18 -4.11
CA SER A 283 26.26 17.97 -3.59
C SER A 283 25.06 18.07 -4.53
N ASP A 284 25.29 17.85 -5.82
CA ASP A 284 24.25 17.91 -6.84
C ASP A 284 24.57 17.02 -8.07
N ASP A 285 23.70 17.08 -9.10
CA ASP A 285 23.87 16.34 -10.36
C ASP A 285 25.10 16.78 -11.14
N GLY A 286 25.51 18.04 -11.03
CA GLY A 286 26.68 18.61 -11.70
C GLY A 286 27.95 17.97 -11.17
N ASP A 287 28.14 18.01 -9.85
CA ASP A 287 29.26 17.39 -9.16
C ASP A 287 29.34 15.88 -9.49
N LEU A 288 28.20 15.19 -9.47
CA LEU A 288 28.14 13.77 -9.78
C LEU A 288 28.57 13.47 -11.22
N MET A 289 28.12 14.28 -12.20
CA MET A 289 28.46 14.11 -13.60
C MET A 289 29.95 14.37 -13.86
N GLU A 290 30.50 15.43 -13.27
CA GLU A 290 31.93 15.76 -13.37
C GLU A 290 32.80 14.64 -12.78
N LEU A 291 32.46 14.22 -11.56
CA LEU A 291 33.15 13.16 -10.86
C LEU A 291 33.10 11.81 -11.61
N LEU A 292 31.93 11.43 -12.16
CA LEU A 292 31.82 10.21 -12.96
C LEU A 292 32.68 10.27 -14.22
N THR A 293 32.79 11.43 -14.84
CA THR A 293 33.64 11.64 -16.03
C THR A 293 35.12 11.48 -15.67
N GLU A 294 35.53 12.07 -14.55
CA GLU A 294 36.91 11.97 -14.04
C GLU A 294 37.25 10.55 -13.64
N LEU A 295 36.37 9.89 -12.86
CA LEU A 295 36.54 8.49 -12.45
C LEU A 295 36.57 7.54 -13.64
N ALA A 296 35.76 7.78 -14.67
CA ALA A 296 35.80 6.99 -15.91
C ALA A 296 37.12 7.14 -16.65
N ALA A 297 37.71 8.33 -16.68
CA ALA A 297 39.04 8.56 -17.25
C ALA A 297 40.14 7.87 -16.40
N ALA A 298 40.09 8.04 -15.08
CA ALA A 298 41.00 7.39 -14.15
C ALA A 298 40.90 5.85 -14.23
N LYS A 299 39.71 5.32 -14.32
CA LYS A 299 39.48 3.86 -14.49
C LYS A 299 40.09 3.34 -15.78
N ARG A 300 39.90 4.02 -16.90
CA ARG A 300 40.52 3.63 -18.18
C ARG A 300 42.05 3.63 -18.10
N ALA A 301 42.63 4.65 -17.47
CA ALA A 301 44.07 4.73 -17.25
C ALA A 301 44.58 3.61 -16.33
N TYR A 302 43.86 3.34 -15.24
CA TYR A 302 44.18 2.27 -14.32
C TYR A 302 44.10 0.89 -14.98
N ASP A 303 43.05 0.61 -15.74
CA ASP A 303 42.82 -0.68 -16.40
C ASP A 303 43.96 -1.03 -17.37
N LYS A 304 44.62 -0.03 -17.98
CA LYS A 304 45.81 -0.25 -18.83
C LYS A 304 47.01 -0.74 -18.02
N VAL A 305 47.18 -0.26 -16.80
CA VAL A 305 48.37 -0.57 -15.97
C VAL A 305 48.12 -1.66 -14.92
N ALA A 306 46.88 -1.98 -14.60
CA ALA A 306 46.50 -2.90 -13.53
C ALA A 306 47.13 -4.32 -13.65
N PRO A 307 47.20 -4.97 -14.85
CA PRO A 307 47.83 -6.25 -14.99
C PRO A 307 49.34 -6.20 -14.68
N ALA A 308 50.04 -5.17 -15.17
CA ALA A 308 51.46 -4.95 -14.92
C ALA A 308 51.75 -4.64 -13.45
N LEU A 309 50.91 -3.86 -12.81
CA LEU A 309 51.01 -3.55 -11.39
C LEU A 309 50.84 -4.80 -10.53
N THR A 310 49.87 -5.65 -10.87
CA THR A 310 49.65 -6.94 -10.17
C THR A 310 50.85 -7.84 -10.33
N ALA A 311 51.36 -8.02 -11.56
CA ALA A 311 52.59 -8.80 -11.84
C ALA A 311 53.81 -8.28 -11.07
N ALA A 312 53.99 -6.94 -11.04
CA ALA A 312 55.10 -6.34 -10.28
C ALA A 312 54.97 -6.59 -8.76
N ARG A 313 53.77 -6.59 -8.20
CA ARG A 313 53.55 -6.92 -6.78
C ARG A 313 53.82 -8.37 -6.45
N GLU A 314 53.44 -9.30 -7.33
CA GLU A 314 53.53 -10.74 -7.10
C GLU A 314 54.92 -11.26 -7.45
N THR A 315 55.47 -10.86 -8.59
CA THR A 315 56.74 -11.42 -9.14
C THR A 315 57.94 -10.48 -9.04
N GLY A 316 57.72 -9.23 -8.63
CA GLY A 316 58.77 -8.21 -8.60
C GLY A 316 58.90 -7.39 -9.89
N TYR A 317 58.21 -7.77 -10.98
CA TYR A 317 58.32 -7.13 -12.28
C TYR A 317 57.04 -7.21 -13.10
N GLY A 318 56.63 -6.12 -13.77
CA GLY A 318 55.50 -6.07 -14.65
C GLY A 318 55.73 -5.15 -15.85
N ILE A 319 55.11 -5.46 -16.99
CA ILE A 319 55.23 -4.70 -18.24
C ILE A 319 53.84 -4.29 -18.70
N VAL A 320 53.68 -2.98 -18.97
CA VAL A 320 52.53 -2.49 -19.71
C VAL A 320 52.89 -2.53 -21.20
N LEU A 321 52.22 -3.38 -21.93
CA LEU A 321 52.40 -3.49 -23.37
C LEU A 321 51.70 -2.36 -24.08
N PRO A 322 52.29 -1.78 -25.14
CA PRO A 322 51.63 -0.76 -25.94
C PRO A 322 50.41 -1.30 -26.66
N THR A 323 49.42 -0.45 -26.84
CA THR A 323 48.23 -0.77 -27.67
C THR A 323 48.57 -0.63 -29.15
N VAL A 324 47.73 -1.21 -30.03
CA VAL A 324 47.92 -1.11 -31.49
C VAL A 324 47.91 0.35 -31.95
N GLU A 325 47.19 1.21 -31.26
CA GLU A 325 47.08 2.63 -31.54
C GLU A 325 48.34 3.43 -31.16
N GLU A 326 49.18 2.92 -30.27
CA GLU A 326 50.44 3.49 -29.82
C GLU A 326 51.63 3.01 -30.66
N LEU A 327 51.39 2.15 -31.67
CA LEU A 327 52.40 1.70 -32.62
C LEU A 327 52.64 2.73 -33.70
N GLU A 328 53.86 3.30 -33.73
CA GLU A 328 54.33 4.13 -34.84
C GLU A 328 54.95 3.20 -35.88
N LEU A 329 54.40 3.20 -37.09
CA LEU A 329 54.94 2.44 -38.22
C LEU A 329 55.89 3.34 -39.01
N GLU A 330 57.14 2.90 -39.19
CA GLU A 330 58.09 3.50 -40.09
C GLU A 330 57.74 3.21 -41.55
N ASP A 331 58.14 4.06 -42.48
CA ASP A 331 57.94 3.84 -43.89
C ASP A 331 58.58 2.51 -44.33
N PRO A 332 57.88 1.73 -45.19
CA PRO A 332 58.34 0.45 -45.66
C PRO A 332 59.68 0.58 -46.46
N GLU A 333 60.71 -0.09 -46.01
CA GLU A 333 62.00 -0.14 -46.73
C GLU A 333 62.05 -1.39 -47.63
N ILE A 334 62.49 -1.20 -48.89
CA ILE A 334 62.78 -2.31 -49.77
C ILE A 334 64.17 -2.88 -49.43
N VAL A 335 64.25 -4.09 -49.00
CA VAL A 335 65.51 -4.79 -48.64
C VAL A 335 65.80 -5.92 -49.64
N LYS A 336 67.06 -6.03 -50.07
CA LYS A 336 67.53 -7.09 -50.94
C LYS A 336 68.32 -8.13 -50.11
N GLN A 337 67.85 -9.37 -50.09
CA GLN A 337 68.51 -10.48 -49.37
C GLN A 337 68.58 -11.70 -50.28
N GLY A 338 69.78 -12.16 -50.56
CA GLY A 338 70.04 -13.39 -51.37
C GLY A 338 69.43 -13.40 -52.76
N GLY A 339 69.41 -12.25 -53.47
CA GLY A 339 68.84 -12.13 -54.82
C GLY A 339 67.32 -11.93 -54.91
N ARG A 340 66.59 -11.84 -53.75
CA ARG A 340 65.18 -11.57 -53.67
C ARG A 340 64.95 -10.21 -53.01
N TYR A 341 63.88 -9.53 -53.43
CA TYR A 341 63.42 -8.28 -52.81
C TYR A 341 62.33 -8.60 -51.77
N GLY A 342 62.43 -8.04 -50.57
CA GLY A 342 61.45 -8.07 -49.50
C GLY A 342 61.10 -6.65 -49.04
N ILE A 343 60.00 -6.54 -48.32
CA ILE A 343 59.60 -5.30 -47.64
C ILE A 343 59.94 -5.48 -46.19
N ARG A 344 60.71 -4.53 -45.62
CA ARG A 344 60.93 -4.45 -44.19
C ARG A 344 60.02 -3.37 -43.63
N MET A 345 59.22 -3.72 -42.66
CA MET A 345 58.40 -2.79 -41.88
C MET A 345 58.94 -2.77 -40.47
N ARG A 346 59.12 -1.58 -39.93
CA ARG A 346 59.48 -1.41 -38.51
C ARG A 346 58.31 -0.75 -37.82
N ALA A 347 58.04 -1.17 -36.61
CA ALA A 347 57.12 -0.55 -35.69
C ALA A 347 57.81 -0.25 -34.40
N SER A 348 57.64 0.96 -33.85
CA SER A 348 58.11 1.31 -32.53
C SER A 348 56.96 1.72 -31.64
N ALA A 349 57.01 1.41 -30.37
CA ALA A 349 56.04 1.84 -29.39
C ALA A 349 56.69 1.92 -28.00
N PRO A 350 56.27 2.86 -27.17
CA PRO A 350 56.75 2.97 -25.80
C PRO A 350 56.15 1.82 -24.96
N SER A 351 56.95 1.27 -24.04
CA SER A 351 56.47 0.32 -23.02
C SER A 351 56.80 0.88 -21.64
N ILE A 352 55.93 0.61 -20.65
CA ILE A 352 56.18 0.99 -19.26
C ILE A 352 56.57 -0.26 -18.47
N HIS A 353 57.70 -0.17 -17.77
CA HIS A 353 58.20 -1.25 -16.92
C HIS A 353 58.08 -0.89 -15.46
N MET A 354 57.42 -1.74 -14.68
CA MET A 354 57.22 -1.60 -13.25
C MET A 354 58.10 -2.60 -12.51
N ILE A 355 58.85 -2.10 -11.53
CA ILE A 355 59.79 -2.91 -10.73
C ILE A 355 59.42 -2.69 -9.25
N ARG A 356 59.31 -3.77 -8.52
CA ARG A 356 59.20 -3.73 -7.06
C ARG A 356 60.56 -3.68 -6.45
N ALA A 357 60.85 -2.64 -5.67
CA ALA A 357 62.09 -2.48 -4.91
C ALA A 357 61.82 -2.35 -3.44
N ASP A 358 62.54 -3.01 -2.59
CA ASP A 358 62.46 -2.88 -1.15
C ASP A 358 63.42 -1.74 -0.71
N ILE A 359 62.91 -0.81 0.06
CA ILE A 359 63.65 0.33 0.59
C ILE A 359 63.77 0.17 2.10
N GLU A 360 65.00 0.08 2.61
CA GLU A 360 65.26 0.09 4.03
C GLU A 360 65.62 1.50 4.49
N THR A 361 64.91 1.99 5.52
CA THR A 361 65.21 3.27 6.15
C THR A 361 65.50 3.04 7.63
N THR A 362 66.71 3.41 8.06
CA THR A 362 67.07 3.34 9.47
C THR A 362 66.99 4.72 10.09
N VAL A 363 66.11 4.87 11.12
CA VAL A 363 66.02 6.10 11.93
C VAL A 363 66.65 5.79 13.29
N SER A 364 67.77 6.43 13.58
CA SER A 364 68.47 6.31 14.86
C SER A 364 68.34 7.58 15.66
N PRO A 365 67.29 7.73 16.49
CA PRO A 365 67.17 8.91 17.36
C PRO A 365 68.28 8.88 18.41
N ILE A 366 69.02 9.99 18.55
CA ILE A 366 69.98 10.17 19.66
C ILE A 366 69.18 10.43 20.93
N VAL A 367 69.21 9.50 21.88
CA VAL A 367 68.54 9.66 23.15
C VAL A 367 69.62 9.78 24.24
N GLY A 368 69.93 11.02 24.64
CA GLY A 368 70.79 11.32 25.78
C GLY A 368 72.19 11.79 25.40
N ASN A 369 72.75 12.70 26.22
CA ASN A 369 74.15 13.08 26.22
C ASN A 369 74.88 12.17 27.20
N GLU A 370 76.07 11.68 26.79
CA GLU A 370 77.02 11.13 27.76
C GLU A 370 77.39 12.23 28.73
N LYS A 371 77.29 11.97 30.03
CA LYS A 371 77.87 12.73 31.10
C LYS A 371 79.26 12.22 31.42
#